data_a07833dccf88b780261bd883acd740db
#
_entry.id   a07833dccf88b780261bd883acd740db
#
_cell.length_a   1.000
_cell.length_b   1.000
_cell.length_c   1.000
_cell.angle_alpha   90.00
_cell.angle_beta   90.00
_cell.angle_gamma   90.00
#
_symmetry.space_group_name_H-M   'P 1'
#
loop_
_entity.id
_entity.type
_entity.pdbx_description
1 polymer ?
#
loop_
_entity_poly.entity_id
_entity_poly.type
_entity_poly.pdbx_seq_one_letter_code
_entity_poly.pdbx_strand_id
1 'polypeptide(L)'
;MSDDTNKPFNLNMHTARLLMREPFFAALSRRIDKIASTAIPTAGVRVNPDTAQFEMLYNPEFMGSLSDDHKLGILKHEFYHLIFEHVTSRKPADGLKRIDNIAMDLAINCHIANELPSEANPGPTIGEEPMKACIPGEGMFKDLPPFKSYEWYLEALKKMKEQQEQEGDGNCRKPGQPGDGDPFGGMDSLDDHEGFGEADGTTEDIAKERLKDTIKKAAEEAEKARNWGTVSSSMRSEIMDRIATKIDWRKVLRYFVKTSQRSDKRSTPRRLNKRYPRVHPGKRVRRHAKIAISIDQSGSVDDAMLTAFFSEL
;
A
#
# COMPACT_ATOMS: atom_id res chain seq x y z
N MET A 1 -21.12 -41.79 -3.01
CA MET A 1 -20.84 -40.39 -2.67
C MET A 1 -19.83 -40.43 -1.53
N SER A 2 -18.55 -40.38 -1.88
CA SER A 2 -17.43 -40.52 -0.94
C SER A 2 -17.29 -39.23 -0.14
N ASP A 3 -17.22 -39.42 1.14
CA ASP A 3 -17.05 -38.46 2.22
C ASP A 3 -15.78 -37.58 1.99
N ASP A 4 -15.97 -36.38 1.44
CA ASP A 4 -14.89 -35.43 1.14
C ASP A 4 -14.67 -34.43 2.31
N THR A 5 -15.23 -34.77 3.49
CA THR A 5 -15.25 -33.88 4.67
C THR A 5 -13.97 -33.85 5.48
N ASN A 6 -12.91 -34.53 5.06
CA ASN A 6 -11.66 -34.62 5.86
C ASN A 6 -10.39 -34.14 5.12
N LYS A 7 -10.54 -33.36 4.06
CA LYS A 7 -9.35 -32.70 3.46
C LYS A 7 -9.11 -31.36 4.16
N PRO A 8 -7.88 -31.09 4.62
CA PRO A 8 -7.55 -29.79 5.20
C PRO A 8 -7.84 -28.70 4.17
N PHE A 9 -8.32 -27.55 4.64
CA PHE A 9 -8.59 -26.40 3.80
C PHE A 9 -7.36 -26.05 2.94
N ASN A 10 -7.58 -25.89 1.63
CA ASN A 10 -6.53 -25.56 0.69
C ASN A 10 -6.82 -24.21 0.01
N LEU A 11 -6.07 -23.18 0.39
CA LEU A 11 -6.19 -21.83 -0.13
C LEU A 11 -5.97 -21.73 -1.66
N ASN A 12 -5.21 -22.66 -2.25
CA ASN A 12 -4.90 -22.65 -3.67
C ASN A 12 -6.16 -22.75 -4.56
N MET A 13 -7.19 -23.47 -4.12
CA MET A 13 -8.45 -23.55 -4.86
C MET A 13 -9.17 -22.20 -4.90
N HIS A 14 -9.15 -21.46 -3.78
CA HIS A 14 -9.76 -20.14 -3.71
C HIS A 14 -8.93 -19.09 -4.46
N THR A 15 -7.62 -19.23 -4.46
CA THR A 15 -6.72 -18.41 -5.30
C THR A 15 -6.99 -18.61 -6.79
N ALA A 16 -7.34 -19.84 -7.21
CA ALA A 16 -7.73 -20.10 -8.60
C ALA A 16 -9.04 -19.39 -9.00
N ARG A 17 -10.00 -19.25 -8.07
CA ARG A 17 -11.22 -18.44 -8.29
C ARG A 17 -10.91 -16.95 -8.46
N LEU A 18 -9.95 -16.41 -7.71
CA LEU A 18 -9.44 -15.07 -7.92
C LEU A 18 -8.95 -14.85 -9.34
N LEU A 19 -8.23 -15.83 -9.91
CA LEU A 19 -7.74 -15.77 -11.29
C LEU A 19 -8.83 -15.53 -12.32
N MET A 20 -10.03 -16.03 -12.07
CA MET A 20 -11.13 -15.95 -13.02
C MET A 20 -11.92 -14.63 -12.91
N ARG A 21 -12.02 -14.07 -11.71
CA ARG A 21 -12.88 -12.90 -11.44
C ARG A 21 -12.10 -11.61 -11.20
N GLU A 22 -10.91 -11.73 -10.62
CA GLU A 22 -10.10 -10.63 -10.08
C GLU A 22 -8.67 -10.68 -10.62
N PRO A 23 -8.42 -10.37 -11.90
CA PRO A 23 -7.09 -10.50 -12.51
C PRO A 23 -5.98 -9.73 -11.81
N PHE A 24 -6.27 -8.52 -11.30
CA PHE A 24 -5.31 -7.72 -10.55
C PHE A 24 -4.87 -8.42 -9.26
N PHE A 25 -5.83 -8.83 -8.42
CA PHE A 25 -5.54 -9.54 -7.17
C PHE A 25 -4.91 -10.91 -7.42
N ALA A 26 -5.31 -11.58 -8.48
CA ALA A 26 -4.70 -12.83 -8.89
C ALA A 26 -3.22 -12.67 -9.24
N ALA A 27 -2.88 -11.62 -10.00
CA ALA A 27 -1.51 -11.30 -10.34
C ALA A 27 -0.67 -10.95 -9.11
N LEU A 28 -1.25 -10.20 -8.15
CA LEU A 28 -0.63 -9.88 -6.88
C LEU A 28 -0.42 -11.14 -6.04
N SER A 29 -1.46 -11.97 -5.88
CA SER A 29 -1.47 -13.22 -5.13
C SER A 29 -0.38 -14.21 -5.55
N ARG A 30 -0.06 -14.28 -6.85
CA ARG A 30 1.00 -15.17 -7.35
C ARG A 30 2.41 -14.80 -6.87
N ARG A 31 2.59 -13.59 -6.38
CA ARG A 31 3.87 -13.03 -5.93
C ARG A 31 4.01 -12.96 -4.41
N ILE A 32 3.02 -13.48 -3.71
CA ILE A 32 2.96 -13.52 -2.24
C ILE A 32 2.92 -14.99 -1.81
N ASP A 33 3.84 -15.37 -0.96
CA ASP A 33 3.87 -16.71 -0.40
C ASP A 33 2.74 -16.90 0.61
N LYS A 34 2.06 -18.04 0.55
CA LYS A 34 0.92 -18.37 1.42
C LYS A 34 1.27 -19.52 2.31
N ILE A 35 1.28 -19.28 3.61
CA ILE A 35 1.75 -20.22 4.62
C ILE A 35 0.60 -20.51 5.58
N ALA A 36 0.20 -21.77 5.65
CA ALA A 36 -0.76 -22.21 6.65
C ALA A 36 -0.09 -22.22 8.04
N SER A 37 -0.72 -21.57 9.01
CA SER A 37 -0.25 -21.50 10.39
C SER A 37 -1.42 -21.53 11.35
N THR A 38 -1.31 -22.35 12.39
CA THR A 38 -2.25 -22.37 13.52
C THR A 38 -1.80 -21.46 14.67
N ALA A 39 -0.64 -20.80 14.51
CA ALA A 39 -0.11 -19.88 15.51
C ALA A 39 -0.87 -18.54 15.53
N ILE A 40 -1.56 -18.19 14.43
CA ILE A 40 -2.40 -17.01 14.33
C ILE A 40 -3.88 -17.41 14.32
N PRO A 41 -4.76 -16.60 14.90
CA PRO A 41 -6.20 -16.92 14.97
C PRO A 41 -6.91 -16.79 13.62
N THR A 42 -6.49 -15.87 12.76
CA THR A 42 -7.19 -15.47 11.53
C THR A 42 -6.27 -15.57 10.29
N ALA A 43 -5.98 -14.46 9.67
CA ALA A 43 -5.02 -14.30 8.58
C ALA A 43 -4.21 -13.02 8.80
N GLY A 44 -3.12 -12.86 8.06
CA GLY A 44 -2.32 -11.64 8.12
C GLY A 44 -1.19 -11.65 7.10
N VAL A 45 -0.76 -10.49 6.65
CA VAL A 45 0.41 -10.34 5.76
C VAL A 45 1.59 -9.77 6.52
N ARG A 46 2.79 -10.21 6.15
CA ARG A 46 4.03 -9.70 6.73
C ARG A 46 5.16 -9.65 5.71
N VAL A 47 6.23 -8.97 6.08
CA VAL A 47 7.53 -9.06 5.41
C VAL A 47 8.36 -10.10 6.13
N ASN A 48 8.85 -11.10 5.40
CA ASN A 48 9.82 -12.05 5.95
C ASN A 48 11.14 -11.31 6.24
N PRO A 49 11.63 -11.31 7.49
CA PRO A 49 12.81 -10.54 7.89
C PRO A 49 14.10 -11.00 7.20
N ASP A 50 14.21 -12.28 6.84
CA ASP A 50 15.42 -12.84 6.25
C ASP A 50 15.49 -12.63 4.73
N THR A 51 14.34 -12.71 4.05
CA THR A 51 14.27 -12.72 2.59
C THR A 51 13.71 -11.45 1.97
N ALA A 52 13.09 -10.58 2.77
CA ALA A 52 12.29 -9.42 2.33
C ALA A 52 11.18 -9.81 1.33
N GLN A 53 10.67 -11.05 1.38
CA GLN A 53 9.51 -11.51 0.63
C GLN A 53 8.23 -11.22 1.42
N PHE A 54 7.12 -11.06 0.69
CA PHE A 54 5.82 -10.93 1.31
C PHE A 54 5.22 -12.30 1.53
N GLU A 55 4.77 -12.54 2.75
CA GLU A 55 4.12 -13.76 3.18
C GLU A 55 2.71 -13.44 3.68
N MET A 56 1.76 -14.26 3.31
CA MET A 56 0.43 -14.29 3.88
C MET A 56 0.31 -15.52 4.76
N LEU A 57 0.23 -15.31 6.05
CA LEU A 57 -0.10 -16.36 7.01
C LEU A 57 -1.61 -16.51 7.07
N TYR A 58 -2.11 -17.73 7.21
CA TYR A 58 -3.54 -17.96 7.39
C TYR A 58 -3.81 -19.18 8.24
N ASN A 59 -4.83 -19.08 9.08
CA ASN A 59 -5.31 -20.24 9.85
C ASN A 59 -6.27 -21.07 8.99
N PRO A 60 -5.97 -22.36 8.72
CA PRO A 60 -6.81 -23.18 7.87
C PRO A 60 -8.21 -23.44 8.46
N GLU A 61 -8.35 -23.53 9.79
CA GLU A 61 -9.62 -23.74 10.46
C GLU A 61 -10.51 -22.50 10.34
N PHE A 62 -9.95 -21.33 10.60
CA PHE A 62 -10.62 -20.05 10.40
C PHE A 62 -11.09 -19.89 8.95
N MET A 63 -10.17 -20.01 7.99
CA MET A 63 -10.50 -19.90 6.57
C MET A 63 -11.52 -20.96 6.13
N GLY A 64 -11.47 -22.17 6.72
CA GLY A 64 -12.44 -23.23 6.45
C GLY A 64 -13.86 -22.91 6.92
N SER A 65 -14.03 -22.17 8.00
CA SER A 65 -15.32 -21.77 8.58
C SER A 65 -16.05 -20.65 7.81
N LEU A 66 -15.32 -19.89 7.00
CA LEU A 66 -15.86 -18.77 6.23
C LEU A 66 -16.68 -19.23 5.02
N SER A 67 -17.64 -18.40 4.59
CA SER A 67 -18.28 -18.55 3.28
C SER A 67 -17.28 -18.27 2.15
N ASP A 68 -17.59 -18.72 0.94
CA ASP A 68 -16.69 -18.50 -0.21
C ASP A 68 -16.50 -17.02 -0.55
N ASP A 69 -17.54 -16.19 -0.35
CA ASP A 69 -17.44 -14.75 -0.57
C ASP A 69 -16.60 -14.09 0.55
N HIS A 70 -16.78 -14.48 1.81
CA HIS A 70 -15.95 -13.99 2.92
C HIS A 70 -14.48 -14.39 2.76
N LYS A 71 -14.18 -15.61 2.28
CA LYS A 71 -12.81 -16.03 1.96
C LYS A 71 -12.17 -15.09 0.93
N LEU A 72 -12.94 -14.72 -0.09
CA LEU A 72 -12.47 -13.81 -1.13
C LEU A 72 -12.23 -12.41 -0.55
N GLY A 73 -13.16 -11.94 0.28
CA GLY A 73 -13.06 -10.65 0.97
C GLY A 73 -11.81 -10.57 1.85
N ILE A 74 -11.57 -11.60 2.70
CA ILE A 74 -10.36 -11.66 3.56
C ILE A 74 -9.08 -11.66 2.71
N LEU A 75 -9.02 -12.45 1.62
CA LEU A 75 -7.86 -12.43 0.73
C LEU A 75 -7.59 -11.04 0.12
N LYS A 76 -8.65 -10.35 -0.31
CA LYS A 76 -8.52 -8.99 -0.83
C LYS A 76 -8.10 -8.01 0.25
N HIS A 77 -8.64 -8.16 1.46
CA HIS A 77 -8.29 -7.35 2.63
C HIS A 77 -6.78 -7.38 2.88
N GLU A 78 -6.19 -8.58 2.98
CA GLU A 78 -4.77 -8.74 3.17
C GLU A 78 -3.93 -8.12 2.04
N PHE A 79 -4.41 -8.24 0.81
CA PHE A 79 -3.73 -7.62 -0.33
C PHE A 79 -3.85 -6.10 -0.34
N TYR A 80 -4.93 -5.53 0.19
CA TYR A 80 -5.04 -4.08 0.36
C TYR A 80 -4.08 -3.53 1.40
N HIS A 81 -3.74 -4.28 2.47
CA HIS A 81 -2.68 -3.88 3.39
C HIS A 81 -1.34 -3.70 2.68
N LEU A 82 -1.04 -4.55 1.68
CA LEU A 82 0.14 -4.37 0.83
C LEU A 82 0.00 -3.17 -0.11
N ILE A 83 -1.14 -3.02 -0.80
CA ILE A 83 -1.39 -1.93 -1.74
C ILE A 83 -1.31 -0.57 -1.03
N PHE A 84 -1.83 -0.45 0.18
CA PHE A 84 -1.78 0.76 0.99
C PHE A 84 -0.47 0.93 1.77
N GLU A 85 0.47 0.00 1.60
CA GLU A 85 1.80 0.03 2.23
C GLU A 85 1.76 0.00 3.77
N HIS A 86 0.70 -0.55 4.37
CA HIS A 86 0.55 -0.65 5.82
C HIS A 86 1.64 -1.51 6.47
N VAL A 87 2.14 -2.51 5.73
CA VAL A 87 3.20 -3.44 6.18
C VAL A 87 4.60 -2.82 6.05
N THR A 88 4.74 -1.70 5.33
CA THR A 88 6.03 -1.07 5.01
C THR A 88 6.05 0.42 5.36
N SER A 89 5.81 1.29 4.40
CA SER A 89 6.05 2.75 4.51
C SER A 89 5.11 3.48 5.47
N ARG A 90 3.91 2.94 5.72
CA ARG A 90 2.87 3.56 6.56
C ARG A 90 2.72 2.91 7.93
N LYS A 91 3.65 2.06 8.30
CA LYS A 91 3.70 1.44 9.60
C LYS A 91 4.01 2.50 10.68
N PRO A 92 3.30 2.50 11.83
CA PRO A 92 3.60 3.38 12.94
C PRO A 92 5.01 3.14 13.50
N ALA A 93 5.77 4.23 13.72
CA ALA A 93 7.14 4.14 14.25
C ALA A 93 7.21 3.58 15.67
N ASP A 94 6.17 3.81 16.48
CA ASP A 94 6.09 3.41 17.89
C ASP A 94 5.52 1.98 18.09
N GLY A 95 5.46 1.19 17.02
CA GLY A 95 4.77 -0.10 17.01
C GLY A 95 3.27 0.02 16.73
N LEU A 96 2.68 -1.07 16.30
CA LEU A 96 1.29 -1.13 15.92
C LEU A 96 0.40 -1.22 17.16
N LYS A 97 -0.51 -0.28 17.32
CA LYS A 97 -1.52 -0.27 18.38
C LYS A 97 -2.87 -0.70 17.80
N ARG A 98 -3.75 -1.21 18.65
CA ARG A 98 -5.11 -1.65 18.23
C ARG A 98 -5.88 -0.57 17.46
N ILE A 99 -5.76 0.69 17.88
CA ILE A 99 -6.39 1.83 17.18
C ILE A 99 -5.83 2.02 15.75
N ASP A 100 -4.55 1.72 15.54
CA ASP A 100 -3.93 1.79 14.23
C ASP A 100 -4.49 0.68 13.33
N ASN A 101 -4.66 -0.55 13.84
CA ASN A 101 -5.26 -1.67 13.11
C ASN A 101 -6.68 -1.32 12.67
N ILE A 102 -7.52 -0.88 13.60
CA ILE A 102 -8.90 -0.49 13.29
C ILE A 102 -8.94 0.62 12.24
N ALA A 103 -8.04 1.60 12.31
CA ALA A 103 -7.97 2.69 11.34
C ALA A 103 -7.53 2.20 9.94
N MET A 104 -6.60 1.24 9.89
CA MET A 104 -6.17 0.60 8.65
C MET A 104 -7.30 -0.22 8.02
N ASP A 105 -8.02 -0.99 8.84
CA ASP A 105 -9.16 -1.80 8.42
C ASP A 105 -10.30 -0.93 7.88
N LEU A 106 -10.65 0.15 8.56
CA LEU A 106 -11.65 1.10 8.08
C LEU A 106 -11.29 1.69 6.70
N ALA A 107 -9.99 1.96 6.47
CA ALA A 107 -9.53 2.47 5.17
C ALA A 107 -9.65 1.44 4.05
N ILE A 108 -9.51 0.15 4.37
CA ILE A 108 -9.59 -0.96 3.42
C ILE A 108 -11.03 -1.42 3.20
N ASN A 109 -11.77 -1.65 4.29
CA ASN A 109 -13.03 -2.38 4.28
C ASN A 109 -14.12 -1.68 3.48
N CYS A 110 -14.07 -0.34 3.36
CA CYS A 110 -14.99 0.40 2.50
C CYS A 110 -14.89 0.03 1.00
N HIS A 111 -13.77 -0.54 0.55
CA HIS A 111 -13.58 -0.97 -0.84
C HIS A 111 -14.13 -2.36 -1.13
N ILE A 112 -14.33 -3.18 -0.10
CA ILE A 112 -14.74 -4.59 -0.20
C ILE A 112 -15.86 -4.96 0.77
N ALA A 113 -16.62 -3.98 1.25
CA ALA A 113 -17.66 -4.16 2.28
C ALA A 113 -18.66 -5.29 1.96
N ASN A 114 -19.01 -5.46 0.69
CA ASN A 114 -19.97 -6.50 0.25
C ASN A 114 -19.40 -7.94 0.35
N GLU A 115 -18.11 -8.10 0.49
CA GLU A 115 -17.42 -9.40 0.54
C GLU A 115 -16.91 -9.72 1.95
N LEU A 116 -17.08 -8.81 2.90
CA LEU A 116 -16.65 -8.99 4.27
C LEU A 116 -17.83 -9.36 5.19
N PRO A 117 -17.55 -10.02 6.33
CA PRO A 117 -18.54 -10.19 7.37
C PRO A 117 -19.06 -8.81 7.86
N SER A 118 -20.36 -8.60 7.81
CA SER A 118 -21.03 -7.34 8.16
C SER A 118 -22.20 -7.59 9.09
N GLU A 119 -22.89 -6.52 9.53
CA GLU A 119 -24.12 -6.67 10.30
C GLU A 119 -25.23 -7.39 9.53
N ALA A 120 -25.28 -7.18 8.22
CA ALA A 120 -26.27 -7.82 7.35
C ALA A 120 -25.91 -9.26 6.97
N ASN A 121 -24.62 -9.59 6.90
CA ASN A 121 -24.09 -10.92 6.55
C ASN A 121 -22.94 -11.28 7.50
N PRO A 122 -23.23 -11.67 8.75
CA PRO A 122 -22.22 -11.94 9.75
C PRO A 122 -21.36 -13.16 9.38
N GLY A 123 -20.13 -13.16 9.84
CA GLY A 123 -19.20 -14.27 9.70
C GLY A 123 -19.49 -15.40 10.69
N PRO A 124 -18.58 -16.38 10.79
CA PRO A 124 -18.72 -17.45 11.78
C PRO A 124 -18.64 -16.88 13.21
N THR A 125 -19.27 -17.58 14.13
CA THR A 125 -19.22 -17.19 15.55
C THR A 125 -17.85 -17.58 16.12
N ILE A 126 -17.12 -16.58 16.61
CA ILE A 126 -15.86 -16.74 17.33
C ILE A 126 -16.13 -16.29 18.77
N GLY A 127 -16.04 -17.22 19.72
CA GLY A 127 -16.45 -16.95 21.11
C GLY A 127 -17.97 -16.82 21.26
N GLU A 128 -18.47 -15.72 21.80
CA GLU A 128 -19.90 -15.49 22.07
C GLU A 128 -20.61 -14.71 20.95
N GLU A 129 -19.89 -13.99 20.10
CA GLU A 129 -20.45 -13.13 19.09
C GLU A 129 -20.05 -13.54 17.66
N PRO A 130 -20.92 -13.28 16.65
CA PRO A 130 -20.56 -13.48 15.25
C PRO A 130 -19.50 -12.44 14.83
N MET A 131 -18.55 -12.89 14.06
CA MET A 131 -17.49 -12.05 13.51
C MET A 131 -18.04 -10.98 12.58
N LYS A 132 -17.58 -9.75 12.75
CA LYS A 132 -17.93 -8.59 11.90
C LYS A 132 -16.69 -7.77 11.59
N ALA A 133 -16.60 -7.28 10.37
CA ALA A 133 -15.56 -6.35 9.95
C ALA A 133 -15.83 -4.93 10.48
N CYS A 134 -14.77 -4.17 10.70
CA CYS A 134 -14.86 -2.73 10.93
C CYS A 134 -15.18 -2.02 9.60
N ILE A 135 -16.44 -1.65 9.37
CA ILE A 135 -16.88 -1.00 8.13
C ILE A 135 -17.37 0.42 8.44
N PRO A 136 -16.85 1.47 7.75
CA PRO A 136 -17.40 2.82 7.88
C PRO A 136 -18.87 2.87 7.49
N GLY A 137 -19.69 3.50 8.31
CA GLY A 137 -21.15 3.56 8.12
C GLY A 137 -21.92 2.46 8.84
N GLU A 138 -21.25 1.51 9.54
CA GLU A 138 -21.87 0.43 10.30
C GLU A 138 -21.51 0.49 11.79
N GLY A 139 -22.38 -0.03 12.62
CA GLY A 139 -22.16 -0.19 14.06
C GLY A 139 -21.68 1.07 14.76
N MET A 140 -20.57 0.97 15.48
CA MET A 140 -19.97 2.12 16.17
C MET A 140 -19.31 3.13 15.23
N PHE A 141 -19.07 2.75 13.95
CA PHE A 141 -18.47 3.59 12.92
C PHE A 141 -19.50 4.22 11.98
N LYS A 142 -20.79 4.22 12.35
CA LYS A 142 -21.91 4.71 11.52
C LYS A 142 -21.74 6.16 11.05
N ASP A 143 -21.08 7.00 11.83
CA ASP A 143 -20.88 8.42 11.55
C ASP A 143 -19.57 8.69 10.78
N LEU A 144 -18.78 7.66 10.52
CA LEU A 144 -17.53 7.80 9.76
C LEU A 144 -17.81 7.68 8.26
N PRO A 145 -17.39 8.66 7.45
CA PRO A 145 -17.53 8.62 6.00
C PRO A 145 -16.60 7.56 5.37
N PRO A 146 -17.05 6.85 4.31
CA PRO A 146 -16.21 5.88 3.61
C PRO A 146 -15.12 6.57 2.77
N PHE A 147 -14.16 5.78 2.31
CA PHE A 147 -13.09 6.17 1.38
C PHE A 147 -12.18 7.30 1.89
N LYS A 148 -11.88 7.28 3.18
CA LYS A 148 -10.86 8.14 3.77
C LYS A 148 -9.55 7.39 3.95
N SER A 149 -8.44 8.14 4.09
CA SER A 149 -7.13 7.53 4.34
C SER A 149 -7.03 6.99 5.77
N TYR A 150 -6.08 6.09 5.98
CA TYR A 150 -5.75 5.54 7.29
C TYR A 150 -5.50 6.64 8.32
N GLU A 151 -4.72 7.67 7.97
CA GLU A 151 -4.37 8.76 8.87
C GLU A 151 -5.60 9.56 9.31
N TRP A 152 -6.55 9.75 8.38
CA TRP A 152 -7.81 10.42 8.68
C TRP A 152 -8.66 9.60 9.69
N TYR A 153 -8.78 8.29 9.46
CA TYR A 153 -9.51 7.42 10.40
C TYR A 153 -8.83 7.35 11.75
N LEU A 154 -7.50 7.29 11.79
CA LEU A 154 -6.75 7.30 13.05
C LEU A 154 -7.00 8.57 13.86
N GLU A 155 -7.03 9.73 13.21
CA GLU A 155 -7.35 11.00 13.88
C GLU A 155 -8.81 11.02 14.37
N ALA A 156 -9.75 10.53 13.57
CA ALA A 156 -11.16 10.44 13.94
C ALA A 156 -11.37 9.52 15.15
N LEU A 157 -10.75 8.34 15.17
CA LEU A 157 -10.82 7.38 16.26
C LEU A 157 -10.20 7.93 17.56
N LYS A 158 -9.09 8.66 17.48
CA LYS A 158 -8.47 9.35 18.63
C LYS A 158 -9.44 10.36 19.24
N LYS A 159 -10.12 11.17 18.42
CA LYS A 159 -11.12 12.13 18.87
C LYS A 159 -12.33 11.43 19.53
N MET A 160 -12.79 10.32 18.95
CA MET A 160 -13.88 9.52 19.55
C MET A 160 -13.47 8.97 20.91
N LYS A 161 -12.24 8.48 21.06
CA LYS A 161 -11.71 8.00 22.33
C LYS A 161 -11.65 9.11 23.38
N GLU A 162 -11.12 10.28 23.04
CA GLU A 162 -11.04 11.46 23.93
C GLU A 162 -12.43 11.95 24.38
N GLN A 163 -13.44 11.91 23.48
CA GLN A 163 -14.82 12.28 23.82
C GLN A 163 -15.45 11.30 24.83
N GLN A 164 -15.24 9.99 24.62
CA GLN A 164 -15.74 8.97 25.53
C GLN A 164 -15.08 9.04 26.93
N GLU A 165 -13.78 9.34 26.97
CA GLU A 165 -13.05 9.54 28.22
C GLU A 165 -13.58 10.78 28.99
N GLN A 166 -13.99 11.84 28.30
CA GLN A 166 -14.57 13.04 28.91
C GLN A 166 -16.02 12.83 29.39
N GLU A 167 -16.82 12.04 28.67
CA GLU A 167 -18.18 11.70 29.04
C GLU A 167 -18.24 10.65 30.17
N GLY A 168 -17.20 9.79 30.29
CA GLY A 168 -17.10 8.73 31.30
C GLY A 168 -16.77 9.20 32.74
N ASP A 169 -16.40 10.44 32.95
CA ASP A 169 -16.04 11.00 34.27
C ASP A 169 -17.27 11.34 35.19
N GLY A 170 -18.47 11.05 34.72
CA GLY A 170 -19.71 11.43 35.41
C GLY A 170 -20.43 10.34 36.23
N ASN A 171 -20.04 9.05 36.21
CA ASN A 171 -20.82 8.06 36.97
C ASN A 171 -20.05 6.85 37.48
N CYS A 172 -19.78 6.82 38.80
CA CYS A 172 -19.56 5.69 39.70
C CYS A 172 -18.76 4.48 39.18
N ARG A 173 -17.43 4.58 39.17
CA ARG A 173 -16.55 3.42 39.18
C ARG A 173 -16.69 2.67 40.52
N LYS A 174 -17.03 1.38 40.45
CA LYS A 174 -16.82 0.46 41.59
C LYS A 174 -15.31 0.20 41.72
N PRO A 175 -14.68 0.39 42.89
CA PRO A 175 -13.28 0.07 43.08
C PRO A 175 -13.11 -1.46 43.05
N GLY A 176 -12.34 -1.99 42.11
CA GLY A 176 -11.92 -3.39 42.14
C GLY A 176 -11.90 -4.18 40.84
N GLN A 177 -12.23 -3.61 39.68
CA GLN A 177 -11.98 -4.25 38.41
C GLN A 177 -10.89 -3.50 37.63
N PRO A 178 -9.81 -4.17 37.16
CA PRO A 178 -8.92 -3.59 36.22
C PRO A 178 -9.63 -3.59 34.86
N GLY A 179 -10.44 -2.60 34.62
CA GLY A 179 -11.00 -2.28 33.32
C GLY A 179 -10.03 -1.35 32.61
N ASP A 180 -9.24 -1.90 31.70
CA ASP A 180 -8.55 -1.12 30.70
C ASP A 180 -9.65 -0.39 29.91
N GLY A 181 -9.76 0.93 30.09
CA GLY A 181 -10.84 1.75 29.53
C GLY A 181 -10.64 2.01 28.03
N ASP A 182 -10.30 0.98 27.27
CA ASP A 182 -10.23 1.05 25.81
C ASP A 182 -11.65 0.84 25.25
N PRO A 183 -12.27 1.87 24.66
CA PRO A 183 -13.60 1.77 24.06
C PRO A 183 -13.67 0.76 22.91
N PHE A 184 -12.53 0.34 22.39
CA PHE A 184 -12.39 -0.65 21.35
C PHE A 184 -12.04 -2.04 21.90
N GLY A 185 -12.00 -2.22 23.24
CA GLY A 185 -11.50 -3.41 23.96
C GLY A 185 -12.22 -4.74 23.68
N GLY A 186 -13.37 -4.73 23.05
CA GLY A 186 -14.18 -5.92 22.70
C GLY A 186 -14.18 -6.26 21.20
N MET A 187 -13.50 -5.51 20.36
CA MET A 187 -13.50 -5.76 18.91
C MET A 187 -12.30 -6.63 18.52
N ASP A 188 -12.58 -7.83 18.06
CA ASP A 188 -11.54 -8.64 17.42
C ASP A 188 -11.33 -8.13 15.98
N SER A 189 -10.08 -7.86 15.62
CA SER A 189 -9.70 -7.54 14.23
C SER A 189 -9.92 -8.77 13.34
N LEU A 190 -10.27 -8.53 12.06
CA LEU A 190 -10.42 -9.59 11.07
C LEU A 190 -9.10 -10.31 10.78
N ASP A 191 -8.00 -9.66 11.06
CA ASP A 191 -6.65 -10.08 10.76
C ASP A 191 -5.72 -9.92 11.96
N ASP A 192 -4.59 -10.59 11.89
CA ASP A 192 -3.54 -10.55 12.89
C ASP A 192 -2.35 -9.76 12.35
N HIS A 193 -2.16 -8.56 12.91
CA HIS A 193 -1.07 -7.66 12.53
C HIS A 193 0.19 -7.82 13.39
N GLU A 194 0.29 -8.82 14.28
CA GLU A 194 1.46 -9.00 15.15
C GLU A 194 2.77 -9.14 14.39
N GLY A 195 2.72 -9.68 13.16
CA GLY A 195 3.90 -9.80 12.28
C GLY A 195 4.32 -8.52 11.55
N PHE A 196 3.60 -7.38 11.73
CA PHE A 196 3.99 -6.13 11.09
C PHE A 196 5.22 -5.55 11.78
N GLY A 197 6.39 -5.62 11.12
CA GLY A 197 7.54 -4.85 11.52
C GLY A 197 8.67 -5.55 12.21
N GLU A 198 8.81 -6.83 12.04
CA GLU A 198 9.97 -7.59 12.49
C GLU A 198 11.22 -7.38 11.61
N ALA A 199 11.05 -6.81 10.40
CA ALA A 199 12.16 -6.56 9.48
C ALA A 199 13.00 -5.34 9.92
N ASP A 200 14.32 -5.43 9.76
CA ASP A 200 15.24 -4.31 9.96
C ASP A 200 15.12 -3.26 8.84
N GLY A 201 15.68 -2.06 9.03
CA GLY A 201 15.54 -0.96 8.08
C GLY A 201 16.04 -1.28 6.67
N THR A 202 17.07 -2.11 6.53
CA THR A 202 17.62 -2.51 5.22
C THR A 202 16.67 -3.47 4.51
N THR A 203 16.14 -4.44 5.24
CA THR A 203 15.16 -5.40 4.73
C THR A 203 13.86 -4.69 4.35
N GLU A 204 13.46 -3.70 5.14
CA GLU A 204 12.27 -2.89 4.87
C GLU A 204 12.40 -2.08 3.57
N ASP A 205 13.54 -1.46 3.30
CA ASP A 205 13.78 -0.72 2.05
C ASP A 205 13.75 -1.64 0.82
N ILE A 206 14.31 -2.84 0.93
CA ILE A 206 14.24 -3.86 -0.11
C ILE A 206 12.78 -4.30 -0.32
N ALA A 207 12.03 -4.51 0.76
CA ALA A 207 10.62 -4.88 0.70
C ALA A 207 9.78 -3.80 0.01
N LYS A 208 10.00 -2.51 0.32
CA LYS A 208 9.33 -1.37 -0.35
C LYS A 208 9.51 -1.39 -1.86
N GLU A 209 10.74 -1.56 -2.34
CA GLU A 209 11.02 -1.61 -3.79
C GLU A 209 10.40 -2.87 -4.43
N ARG A 210 10.45 -4.02 -3.76
CA ARG A 210 9.78 -5.24 -4.23
C ARG A 210 8.27 -5.10 -4.29
N LEU A 211 7.66 -4.45 -3.28
CA LEU A 211 6.22 -4.18 -3.26
C LEU A 211 5.82 -3.36 -4.48
N LYS A 212 6.54 -2.28 -4.74
CA LYS A 212 6.31 -1.40 -5.88
C LYS A 212 6.40 -2.15 -7.21
N ASP A 213 7.43 -2.98 -7.39
CA ASP A 213 7.59 -3.82 -8.58
C ASP A 213 6.46 -4.86 -8.70
N THR A 214 6.06 -5.45 -7.58
CA THR A 214 4.97 -6.44 -7.50
C THR A 214 3.63 -5.83 -7.89
N ILE A 215 3.28 -4.67 -7.32
CA ILE A 215 2.05 -3.94 -7.65
C ILE A 215 2.08 -3.49 -9.11
N LYS A 216 3.21 -2.97 -9.59
CA LYS A 216 3.39 -2.57 -10.98
C LYS A 216 3.13 -3.71 -11.95
N LYS A 217 3.74 -4.87 -11.72
CA LYS A 217 3.54 -6.05 -12.56
C LYS A 217 2.09 -6.54 -12.54
N ALA A 218 1.43 -6.49 -11.36
CA ALA A 218 0.03 -6.86 -11.24
C ALA A 218 -0.87 -5.88 -12.02
N ALA A 219 -0.61 -4.58 -11.94
CA ALA A 219 -1.33 -3.56 -12.69
C ALA A 219 -1.13 -3.72 -14.21
N GLU A 220 0.09 -3.97 -14.67
CA GLU A 220 0.39 -4.22 -16.09
C GLU A 220 -0.34 -5.47 -16.62
N GLU A 221 -0.47 -6.53 -15.83
CA GLU A 221 -1.22 -7.73 -16.20
C GLU A 221 -2.73 -7.44 -16.29
N ALA A 222 -3.28 -6.69 -15.32
CA ALA A 222 -4.69 -6.28 -15.33
C ALA A 222 -5.01 -5.37 -16.53
N GLU A 223 -4.11 -4.44 -16.88
CA GLU A 223 -4.24 -3.59 -18.08
C GLU A 223 -4.21 -4.42 -19.36
N LYS A 224 -3.29 -5.37 -19.50
CA LYS A 224 -3.22 -6.28 -20.66
C LYS A 224 -4.50 -7.12 -20.78
N ALA A 225 -5.03 -7.58 -19.67
CA ALA A 225 -6.29 -8.31 -19.62
C ALA A 225 -7.52 -7.40 -19.85
N ARG A 226 -7.36 -6.08 -19.79
CA ARG A 226 -8.45 -5.08 -19.79
C ARG A 226 -9.52 -5.36 -18.74
N ASN A 227 -9.12 -5.97 -17.65
CA ASN A 227 -9.98 -6.36 -16.55
C ASN A 227 -9.28 -6.17 -15.22
N TRP A 228 -9.82 -5.30 -14.38
CA TRP A 228 -9.34 -5.01 -13.03
C TRP A 228 -10.19 -5.70 -11.94
N GLY A 229 -11.19 -6.49 -12.36
CA GLY A 229 -12.14 -7.11 -11.44
C GLY A 229 -13.03 -6.07 -10.76
N THR A 230 -13.19 -6.18 -9.44
CA THR A 230 -14.01 -5.27 -8.63
C THR A 230 -13.25 -4.01 -8.18
N VAL A 231 -12.00 -3.82 -8.59
CA VAL A 231 -11.23 -2.62 -8.25
C VAL A 231 -11.87 -1.38 -8.87
N SER A 232 -12.30 -0.44 -8.02
CA SER A 232 -12.96 0.79 -8.46
C SER A 232 -12.04 1.67 -9.33
N SER A 233 -12.62 2.50 -10.19
CA SER A 233 -11.85 3.41 -11.06
C SER A 233 -10.99 4.39 -10.27
N SER A 234 -11.46 4.85 -9.12
CA SER A 234 -10.70 5.73 -8.22
C SER A 234 -9.49 5.01 -7.64
N MET A 235 -9.68 3.77 -7.15
CA MET A 235 -8.60 2.95 -6.61
C MET A 235 -7.57 2.59 -7.69
N ARG A 236 -8.04 2.26 -8.90
CA ARG A 236 -7.16 2.02 -10.05
C ARG A 236 -6.28 3.26 -10.35
N SER A 237 -6.86 4.45 -10.36
CA SER A 237 -6.09 5.69 -10.55
C SER A 237 -5.05 5.87 -9.44
N GLU A 238 -5.43 5.63 -8.19
CA GLU A 238 -4.52 5.74 -7.05
C GLU A 238 -3.38 4.72 -7.13
N ILE A 239 -3.65 3.47 -7.50
CA ILE A 239 -2.62 2.45 -7.73
C ILE A 239 -1.68 2.90 -8.85
N MET A 240 -2.21 3.38 -9.97
CA MET A 240 -1.41 3.85 -11.10
C MET A 240 -0.54 5.06 -10.72
N ASP A 241 -1.05 6.00 -9.95
CA ASP A 241 -0.29 7.16 -9.45
C ASP A 241 0.86 6.74 -8.51
N ARG A 242 0.62 5.74 -7.66
CA ARG A 242 1.66 5.21 -6.74
C ARG A 242 2.78 4.47 -7.47
N ILE A 243 2.46 3.70 -8.51
CA ILE A 243 3.45 2.99 -9.32
C ILE A 243 4.10 3.88 -10.39
N ALA A 244 3.48 5.02 -10.72
CA ALA A 244 4.06 5.97 -11.66
C ALA A 244 5.41 6.45 -11.13
N THR A 245 6.46 6.06 -11.82
CA THR A 245 7.80 6.56 -11.51
C THR A 245 7.77 8.05 -11.83
N LYS A 246 7.80 8.91 -10.82
CA LYS A 246 8.02 10.34 -11.04
C LYS A 246 9.40 10.50 -11.65
N ILE A 247 9.45 10.52 -12.99
CA ILE A 247 10.69 10.80 -13.69
C ILE A 247 11.09 12.21 -13.28
N ASP A 248 12.24 12.30 -12.61
CA ASP A 248 12.84 13.60 -12.32
C ASP A 248 13.28 14.21 -13.66
N TRP A 249 12.34 14.92 -14.32
CA TRP A 249 12.55 15.56 -15.60
C TRP A 249 13.78 16.49 -15.56
N ARG A 250 14.12 17.05 -14.39
CA ARG A 250 15.31 17.88 -14.20
C ARG A 250 16.59 17.09 -14.39
N LYS A 251 16.65 15.83 -13.91
CA LYS A 251 17.80 14.93 -14.15
C LYS A 251 17.89 14.54 -15.62
N VAL A 252 16.75 14.21 -16.23
CA VAL A 252 16.68 13.86 -17.66
C VAL A 252 17.13 15.04 -18.52
N LEU A 253 16.62 16.25 -18.25
CA LEU A 253 17.00 17.47 -18.96
C LEU A 253 18.49 17.80 -18.77
N ARG A 254 19.04 17.71 -17.56
CA ARG A 254 20.47 17.90 -17.31
C ARG A 254 21.32 16.89 -18.10
N TYR A 255 20.90 15.63 -18.14
CA TYR A 255 21.59 14.60 -18.91
C TYR A 255 21.52 14.92 -20.41
N PHE A 256 20.36 15.28 -20.93
CA PHE A 256 20.14 15.66 -22.31
C PHE A 256 21.00 16.87 -22.70
N VAL A 257 20.96 17.94 -21.92
CA VAL A 257 21.82 19.13 -22.13
C VAL A 257 23.29 18.77 -22.13
N LYS A 258 23.72 17.92 -21.18
CA LYS A 258 25.13 17.47 -21.06
C LYS A 258 25.57 16.65 -22.28
N THR A 259 24.73 15.78 -22.80
CA THR A 259 25.03 14.95 -23.97
C THR A 259 24.92 15.72 -25.29
N SER A 260 24.03 16.70 -25.36
CA SER A 260 23.84 17.54 -26.55
C SER A 260 24.84 18.69 -26.71
N GLN A 261 25.74 18.88 -25.72
CA GLN A 261 26.74 19.92 -25.76
C GLN A 261 27.77 19.68 -26.90
N ARG A 262 27.86 20.64 -27.81
CA ARG A 262 28.91 20.66 -28.79
C ARG A 262 30.19 21.25 -28.20
N SER A 263 31.31 20.65 -28.48
CA SER A 263 32.63 21.15 -28.05
C SER A 263 33.26 22.00 -29.14
N ASP A 264 33.47 23.29 -28.87
CA ASP A 264 34.33 24.16 -29.69
C ASP A 264 35.78 24.05 -29.14
N LYS A 265 36.66 23.50 -29.93
CA LYS A 265 38.06 23.33 -29.57
C LYS A 265 38.88 24.44 -30.23
N ARG A 266 39.38 25.39 -29.42
CA ARG A 266 40.30 26.44 -29.91
C ARG A 266 41.70 26.21 -29.37
N SER A 267 42.69 26.47 -30.25
CA SER A 267 44.08 26.46 -29.88
C SER A 267 44.42 27.70 -29.03
N THR A 268 45.20 27.53 -27.98
CA THR A 268 45.59 28.63 -27.09
C THR A 268 47.03 28.47 -26.59
N PRO A 269 47.87 29.51 -26.66
CA PRO A 269 49.23 29.45 -26.15
C PRO A 269 49.29 29.41 -24.60
N ARG A 270 48.16 29.76 -23.93
CA ARG A 270 48.08 29.77 -22.45
C ARG A 270 47.96 28.37 -21.84
N ARG A 271 47.86 27.31 -22.66
CA ARG A 271 47.84 25.93 -22.17
C ARG A 271 48.89 25.11 -22.88
N LEU A 272 49.60 24.29 -22.14
CA LEU A 272 50.58 23.35 -22.72
C LEU A 272 49.86 22.26 -23.49
N ASN A 273 50.39 21.94 -24.67
CA ASN A 273 49.95 20.77 -25.41
C ASN A 273 50.42 19.50 -24.70
N LYS A 274 49.52 18.57 -24.44
CA LYS A 274 49.84 17.34 -23.69
C LYS A 274 50.77 16.41 -24.44
N ARG A 275 50.75 16.46 -25.80
CA ARG A 275 51.57 15.57 -26.67
C ARG A 275 52.91 16.19 -27.06
N TYR A 276 52.91 17.51 -27.31
CA TYR A 276 54.10 18.26 -27.71
C TYR A 276 54.21 19.55 -26.89
N PRO A 277 54.64 19.43 -25.61
CA PRO A 277 54.76 20.58 -24.72
C PRO A 277 55.80 21.56 -25.29
N ARG A 278 55.49 22.85 -25.25
CA ARG A 278 56.32 23.98 -25.74
C ARG A 278 56.53 24.10 -27.26
N VAL A 279 56.16 23.11 -28.03
CA VAL A 279 56.24 23.15 -29.50
C VAL A 279 54.93 23.57 -30.14
N HIS A 280 53.80 23.07 -29.62
CA HIS A 280 52.46 23.41 -30.09
C HIS A 280 51.60 24.00 -28.99
N PRO A 281 50.67 24.94 -29.32
CA PRO A 281 49.75 25.47 -28.36
C PRO A 281 48.76 24.39 -27.87
N GLY A 282 48.36 24.48 -26.62
CA GLY A 282 47.35 23.60 -26.05
C GLY A 282 45.94 23.92 -26.57
N LYS A 283 44.99 23.06 -26.29
CA LYS A 283 43.58 23.23 -26.69
C LYS A 283 42.71 23.66 -25.52
N ARG A 284 41.90 24.68 -25.73
CA ARG A 284 40.79 25.06 -24.84
C ARG A 284 39.49 24.55 -25.43
N VAL A 285 38.74 23.76 -24.61
CA VAL A 285 37.42 23.27 -24.97
C VAL A 285 36.38 24.16 -24.34
N ARG A 286 35.54 24.77 -25.16
CA ARG A 286 34.32 25.45 -24.68
C ARG A 286 33.14 24.54 -25.04
N ARG A 287 32.29 24.28 -24.09
CA ARG A 287 31.08 23.52 -24.34
C ARG A 287 29.92 24.53 -24.43
N HIS A 288 29.13 24.42 -25.46
CA HIS A 288 27.96 25.26 -25.71
C HIS A 288 26.76 24.36 -25.96
N ALA A 289 25.64 24.64 -25.31
CA ALA A 289 24.36 24.07 -25.65
C ALA A 289 23.48 25.20 -26.21
N LYS A 290 22.79 24.96 -27.31
CA LYS A 290 21.70 25.78 -27.78
C LYS A 290 20.44 24.97 -27.54
N ILE A 291 19.56 25.49 -26.67
CA ILE A 291 18.31 24.84 -26.29
C ILE A 291 17.19 25.69 -26.85
N ALA A 292 16.32 25.11 -27.66
CA ALA A 292 15.05 25.69 -28.05
C ALA A 292 13.96 25.04 -27.21
N ILE A 293 13.12 25.84 -26.59
CA ILE A 293 12.02 25.41 -25.74
C ILE A 293 10.74 25.81 -26.43
N SER A 294 9.88 24.84 -26.70
CA SER A 294 8.52 25.08 -27.21
C SER A 294 7.53 24.78 -26.09
N ILE A 295 6.68 25.70 -25.77
CA ILE A 295 5.63 25.58 -24.76
C ILE A 295 4.31 25.49 -25.50
N ASP A 296 3.58 24.40 -25.27
CA ASP A 296 2.22 24.26 -25.76
C ASP A 296 1.29 25.08 -24.85
N GLN A 297 0.51 25.96 -25.45
CA GLN A 297 -0.48 26.79 -24.80
C GLN A 297 -1.90 26.33 -25.12
N SER A 298 -2.10 25.01 -25.19
CA SER A 298 -3.45 24.46 -25.32
C SER A 298 -4.31 24.80 -24.09
N GLY A 299 -5.63 24.85 -24.27
CA GLY A 299 -6.58 25.25 -23.21
C GLY A 299 -6.59 24.38 -21.94
N SER A 300 -5.78 23.32 -21.91
CA SER A 300 -5.56 22.47 -20.73
C SER A 300 -4.37 22.91 -19.86
N VAL A 301 -3.62 23.94 -20.29
CA VAL A 301 -2.47 24.46 -19.53
C VAL A 301 -2.92 25.69 -18.75
N ASP A 302 -2.92 25.56 -17.44
CA ASP A 302 -3.29 26.61 -16.50
C ASP A 302 -2.12 27.59 -16.27
N ASP A 303 -2.44 28.85 -15.93
CA ASP A 303 -1.45 29.87 -15.61
C ASP A 303 -0.51 29.50 -14.48
N ALA A 304 -0.99 28.69 -13.51
CA ALA A 304 -0.19 28.15 -12.43
C ALA A 304 0.89 27.18 -12.96
N MET A 305 0.56 26.35 -13.94
CA MET A 305 1.50 25.45 -14.59
C MET A 305 2.56 26.21 -15.40
N LEU A 306 2.16 27.26 -16.12
CA LEU A 306 3.08 28.14 -16.86
C LEU A 306 4.04 28.88 -15.92
N THR A 307 3.53 29.38 -14.80
CA THR A 307 4.35 30.06 -13.78
C THR A 307 5.36 29.09 -13.17
N ALA A 308 4.93 27.90 -12.82
CA ALA A 308 5.82 26.85 -12.30
C ALA A 308 6.90 26.48 -13.33
N PHE A 309 6.53 26.35 -14.61
CA PHE A 309 7.47 26.05 -15.69
C PHE A 309 8.50 27.15 -15.89
N PHE A 310 8.07 28.42 -15.91
CA PHE A 310 8.99 29.57 -16.04
C PHE A 310 9.88 29.79 -14.82
N SER A 311 9.43 29.42 -13.64
CA SER A 311 10.26 29.50 -12.42
C SER A 311 11.39 28.45 -12.38
N GLU A 312 11.31 27.41 -13.21
CA GLU A 312 12.30 26.34 -13.28
C GLU A 312 13.31 26.49 -14.44
N LEU A 313 13.06 27.41 -15.38
CA LEU A 313 13.96 27.74 -16.50
C LEU A 313 15.04 28.73 -16.09
#